data_450ed80e131c4dd7ce90e7d61cf23886
#
_entry.id   450ed80e131c4dd7ce90e7d61cf23886
#
_cell.length_a   1.000
_cell.length_b   1.000
_cell.length_c   1.000
_cell.angle_alpha   90.00
_cell.angle_beta   90.00
_cell.angle_gamma   90.00
#
_symmetry.space_group_name_H-M   'P 1'
#
loop_
_entity.id
_entity.type
_entity.pdbx_description
1 polymer ?
#
loop_
_entity_poly.entity_id
_entity_poly.type
_entity_poly.pdbx_seq_one_letter_code
_entity_poly.pdbx_strand_id
1 'polypeptide(L)'
;VVQHRNELQMPFKRFQIQPVWRADRPQKGRYREFYQCDADIVGSDSLLNEVELLHMIDEVFARLNIRIIINLDNRKVLSGIAEVIGAPDKLTDITVAIDKIEKVGMECVCNELTEHGLDCEQIEKLKPILCIEGSIDDRLEALRRVLATSETGMAGVAELQEVIDGLNIVPLRAEVELDTSLARGLNYYTGTII
;
A
#
# COMPACT_ATOMS: atom_id res chain seq x y z
N VAL A 1 13.93 6.95 19.81
CA VAL A 1 12.81 7.91 19.84
C VAL A 1 12.13 7.86 21.19
N VAL A 2 11.58 6.72 21.63
CA VAL A 2 10.77 6.62 22.86
C VAL A 2 11.49 7.13 24.10
N GLN A 3 12.75 6.71 24.34
CA GLN A 3 13.56 7.14 25.50
C GLN A 3 13.83 8.66 25.55
N HIS A 4 13.91 9.31 24.39
CA HIS A 4 14.28 10.72 24.24
C HIS A 4 13.13 11.58 23.70
N ARG A 5 11.88 11.11 23.86
CA ARG A 5 10.69 11.77 23.29
C ARG A 5 10.60 13.27 23.67
N ASN A 6 10.97 13.61 24.90
CA ASN A 6 10.88 14.98 25.42
C ASN A 6 12.02 15.89 24.94
N GLU A 7 13.05 15.32 24.31
CA GLU A 7 14.23 16.03 23.79
C GLU A 7 14.15 16.21 22.26
N LEU A 8 13.23 15.48 21.60
CA LEU A 8 13.09 15.50 20.15
C LEU A 8 12.00 16.49 19.72
N GLN A 9 12.32 17.28 18.72
CA GLN A 9 11.33 18.13 18.05
C GLN A 9 10.50 17.28 17.07
N MET A 10 9.17 17.42 17.13
CA MET A 10 8.24 16.73 16.21
C MET A 10 7.78 17.69 15.10
N PRO A 11 7.50 17.19 13.88
CA PRO A 11 7.77 15.83 13.42
C PRO A 11 9.26 15.51 13.37
N PHE A 12 9.63 14.33 13.87
CA PHE A 12 11.02 13.85 13.85
C PHE A 12 11.27 13.04 12.59
N LYS A 13 12.17 13.51 11.74
CA LYS A 13 12.57 12.87 10.48
C LYS A 13 13.94 12.22 10.66
N ARG A 14 14.06 10.98 10.30
CA ARG A 14 15.33 10.25 10.36
C ARG A 14 15.52 9.38 9.12
N PHE A 15 16.77 9.08 8.82
CA PHE A 15 17.13 8.00 7.91
C PHE A 15 18.19 7.11 8.57
N GLN A 16 18.29 5.87 8.09
CA GLN A 16 19.27 4.91 8.57
C GLN A 16 19.73 4.04 7.40
N ILE A 17 21.05 3.98 7.19
CA ILE A 17 21.68 3.16 6.15
C ILE A 17 22.70 2.28 6.85
N GLN A 18 22.38 0.98 6.97
CA GLN A 18 23.25 0.05 7.70
C GLN A 18 22.97 -1.40 7.29
N PRO A 19 23.88 -2.35 7.65
CA PRO A 19 23.59 -3.77 7.58
C PRO A 19 22.44 -4.14 8.49
N VAL A 20 21.57 -5.03 8.00
CA VAL A 20 20.48 -5.65 8.77
C VAL A 20 20.54 -7.16 8.62
N TRP A 21 19.99 -7.87 9.61
CA TRP A 21 20.00 -9.33 9.66
C TRP A 21 18.57 -9.86 9.78
N ARG A 22 18.26 -10.89 8.99
CA ARG A 22 16.97 -11.57 9.03
C ARG A 22 17.19 -13.08 9.11
N ALA A 23 16.34 -13.77 9.85
CA ALA A 23 16.37 -15.24 9.98
C ALA A 23 15.74 -15.98 8.79
N ASP A 24 15.59 -15.31 7.67
CA ASP A 24 14.99 -15.85 6.44
C ASP A 24 15.80 -17.04 5.88
N ARG A 25 15.10 -17.93 5.17
CA ARG A 25 15.77 -18.98 4.41
C ARG A 25 16.51 -18.36 3.22
N PRO A 26 17.84 -18.50 3.12
CA PRO A 26 18.62 -17.92 2.03
C PRO A 26 18.19 -18.50 0.67
N GLN A 27 18.02 -17.62 -0.31
CA GLN A 27 17.78 -17.99 -1.71
C GLN A 27 18.31 -16.88 -2.62
N LYS A 28 18.28 -17.07 -3.94
CA LYS A 28 18.75 -16.06 -4.88
C LYS A 28 18.02 -14.73 -4.67
N GLY A 29 18.79 -13.66 -4.40
CA GLY A 29 18.24 -12.33 -4.13
C GLY A 29 17.72 -12.11 -2.71
N ARG A 30 17.79 -13.13 -1.80
CA ARG A 30 17.35 -13.02 -0.42
C ARG A 30 18.45 -13.51 0.53
N TYR A 31 19.12 -12.57 1.16
CA TYR A 31 20.26 -12.81 2.05
C TYR A 31 19.85 -12.63 3.51
N ARG A 32 20.59 -13.28 4.41
CA ARG A 32 20.41 -13.10 5.86
C ARG A 32 21.03 -11.80 6.37
N GLU A 33 22.03 -11.29 5.67
CA GLU A 33 22.69 -10.01 5.92
C GLU A 33 22.66 -9.18 4.63
N PHE A 34 22.16 -7.94 4.71
CA PHE A 34 22.11 -7.02 3.60
C PHE A 34 22.01 -5.58 4.13
N TYR A 35 22.30 -4.61 3.27
CA TYR A 35 22.09 -3.20 3.60
C TYR A 35 20.62 -2.82 3.41
N GLN A 36 20.09 -2.07 4.38
CA GLN A 36 18.77 -1.46 4.29
C GLN A 36 18.90 0.06 4.42
N CYS A 37 18.16 0.77 3.59
CA CYS A 37 18.03 2.22 3.65
C CYS A 37 16.61 2.51 4.13
N ASP A 38 16.48 2.96 5.37
CA ASP A 38 15.19 3.30 5.98
C ASP A 38 15.06 4.81 6.12
N ALA A 39 13.86 5.33 5.91
CA ALA A 39 13.48 6.69 6.22
C ALA A 39 12.15 6.69 6.96
N ASP A 40 12.11 7.43 8.06
CA ASP A 40 10.93 7.50 8.93
C ASP A 40 10.59 8.96 9.25
N ILE A 41 9.30 9.25 9.32
CA ILE A 41 8.75 10.48 9.87
C ILE A 41 7.85 10.09 11.04
N VAL A 42 8.11 10.64 12.22
CA VAL A 42 7.41 10.27 13.47
C VAL A 42 6.80 11.51 14.10
N GLY A 43 5.55 11.37 14.59
CA GLY A 43 4.88 12.40 15.38
C GLY A 43 4.12 13.44 14.56
N SER A 44 3.59 13.03 13.39
CA SER A 44 2.67 13.81 12.57
C SER A 44 1.69 12.89 11.87
N ASP A 45 0.42 13.27 11.83
CA ASP A 45 -0.66 12.56 11.14
C ASP A 45 -0.99 13.21 9.78
N SER A 46 -0.18 14.17 9.34
CA SER A 46 -0.39 14.87 8.07
C SER A 46 0.01 13.99 6.89
N LEU A 47 -0.86 13.85 5.89
CA LEU A 47 -0.59 13.12 4.64
C LEU A 47 0.49 13.81 3.76
N LEU A 48 0.91 15.02 4.12
CA LEU A 48 2.11 15.63 3.52
C LEU A 48 3.38 14.83 3.81
N ASN A 49 3.39 13.99 4.85
CA ASN A 49 4.52 13.11 5.13
C ASN A 49 4.67 12.04 4.04
N GLU A 50 3.57 11.47 3.58
CA GLU A 50 3.53 10.52 2.46
C GLU A 50 4.02 11.18 1.18
N VAL A 51 3.52 12.39 0.88
CA VAL A 51 3.97 13.18 -0.28
C VAL A 51 5.48 13.45 -0.22
N GLU A 52 6.01 13.82 0.94
CA GLU A 52 7.45 14.06 1.13
C GLU A 52 8.27 12.77 0.93
N LEU A 53 7.81 11.63 1.47
CA LEU A 53 8.48 10.34 1.27
C LEU A 53 8.48 9.92 -0.20
N LEU A 54 7.39 10.16 -0.92
CA LEU A 54 7.29 9.88 -2.35
C LEU A 54 8.26 10.73 -3.16
N HIS A 55 8.38 12.02 -2.85
CA HIS A 55 9.40 12.90 -3.46
C HIS A 55 10.82 12.44 -3.16
N MET A 56 11.07 11.96 -1.93
CA MET A 56 12.37 11.43 -1.56
C MET A 56 12.70 10.17 -2.36
N ILE A 57 11.74 9.26 -2.52
CA ILE A 57 11.90 8.04 -3.34
C ILE A 57 12.23 8.43 -4.78
N ASP A 58 11.44 9.32 -5.40
CA ASP A 58 11.65 9.80 -6.76
C ASP A 58 13.06 10.39 -6.94
N GLU A 59 13.49 11.27 -6.04
CA GLU A 59 14.80 11.90 -6.09
C GLU A 59 15.96 10.88 -5.95
N VAL A 60 15.82 9.90 -5.05
CA VAL A 60 16.83 8.85 -4.84
C VAL A 60 17.00 8.03 -6.12
N PHE A 61 15.89 7.53 -6.69
CA PHE A 61 15.96 6.70 -7.89
C PHE A 61 16.38 7.50 -9.14
N ALA A 62 15.98 8.76 -9.24
CA ALA A 62 16.45 9.65 -10.29
C ALA A 62 17.99 9.85 -10.23
N ARG A 63 18.57 10.06 -9.04
CA ARG A 63 20.03 10.17 -8.86
C ARG A 63 20.76 8.87 -9.16
N LEU A 64 20.13 7.73 -8.92
CA LEU A 64 20.66 6.41 -9.29
C LEU A 64 20.50 6.12 -10.79
N ASN A 65 19.81 6.97 -11.54
CA ASN A 65 19.44 6.78 -12.95
C ASN A 65 18.64 5.48 -13.17
N ILE A 66 17.75 5.16 -12.24
CA ILE A 66 16.83 4.01 -12.29
C ILE A 66 15.43 4.53 -12.49
N ARG A 67 14.76 4.06 -13.56
CA ARG A 67 13.34 4.34 -13.78
C ARG A 67 12.50 3.44 -12.88
N ILE A 68 11.51 4.01 -12.23
CA ILE A 68 10.57 3.32 -11.36
C ILE A 68 9.14 3.71 -11.69
N ILE A 69 8.22 2.83 -11.34
CA ILE A 69 6.79 3.10 -11.18
C ILE A 69 6.50 3.00 -9.69
N ILE A 70 5.79 3.97 -9.16
CA ILE A 70 5.40 3.99 -7.74
C ILE A 70 3.96 3.55 -7.65
N ASN A 71 3.73 2.38 -7.09
CA ASN A 71 2.39 1.87 -6.84
C ASN A 71 1.90 2.35 -5.48
N LEU A 72 0.67 2.85 -5.43
CA LEU A 72 0.00 3.32 -4.23
C LEU A 72 -1.27 2.54 -3.96
N ASP A 73 -1.51 2.22 -2.71
CA ASP A 73 -2.78 1.75 -2.19
C ASP A 73 -3.00 2.33 -0.78
N ASN A 74 -4.12 1.97 -0.15
CA ASN A 74 -4.42 2.37 1.22
C ASN A 74 -5.05 1.21 1.99
N ARG A 75 -4.55 0.96 3.20
CA ARG A 75 -5.04 -0.12 4.05
C ARG A 75 -6.55 -0.02 4.33
N LYS A 76 -7.07 1.20 4.44
CA LYS A 76 -8.51 1.43 4.64
C LYS A 76 -9.33 1.08 3.40
N VAL A 77 -8.78 1.28 2.19
CA VAL A 77 -9.40 0.81 0.94
C VAL A 77 -9.53 -0.70 0.95
N LEU A 78 -8.44 -1.43 1.28
CA LEU A 78 -8.48 -2.89 1.40
C LEU A 78 -9.47 -3.37 2.47
N SER A 79 -9.55 -2.67 3.61
CA SER A 79 -10.56 -2.96 4.64
C SER A 79 -11.97 -2.74 4.14
N GLY A 80 -12.19 -1.63 3.43
CA GLY A 80 -13.48 -1.31 2.80
C GLY A 80 -13.90 -2.33 1.76
N ILE A 81 -12.97 -2.85 0.96
CA ILE A 81 -13.23 -3.95 0.02
C ILE A 81 -13.73 -5.18 0.77
N ALA A 82 -13.06 -5.58 1.87
CA ALA A 82 -13.49 -6.71 2.68
C ALA A 82 -14.88 -6.49 3.30
N GLU A 83 -15.21 -5.26 3.73
CA GLU A 83 -16.55 -4.90 4.23
C GLU A 83 -17.63 -5.02 3.15
N VAL A 84 -17.38 -4.46 1.96
CA VAL A 84 -18.36 -4.44 0.85
C VAL A 84 -18.63 -5.83 0.29
N ILE A 85 -17.64 -6.70 0.23
CA ILE A 85 -17.85 -8.10 -0.18
C ILE A 85 -18.50 -8.95 0.93
N GLY A 86 -18.62 -8.42 2.16
CA GLY A 86 -19.22 -9.13 3.30
C GLY A 86 -18.28 -10.09 4.01
N ALA A 87 -16.97 -9.85 3.98
CA ALA A 87 -15.93 -10.70 4.60
C ALA A 87 -14.90 -9.89 5.42
N PRO A 88 -15.31 -8.98 6.33
CA PRO A 88 -14.38 -8.11 7.05
C PRO A 88 -13.43 -8.89 7.98
N ASP A 89 -13.84 -10.02 8.49
CA ASP A 89 -13.03 -10.95 9.30
C ASP A 89 -11.95 -11.70 8.50
N LYS A 90 -12.03 -11.68 7.17
CA LYS A 90 -11.10 -12.32 6.23
C LYS A 90 -10.08 -11.35 5.60
N LEU A 91 -10.00 -10.12 6.09
CA LEU A 91 -9.10 -9.10 5.52
C LEU A 91 -7.66 -9.60 5.34
N THR A 92 -7.12 -10.33 6.31
CA THR A 92 -5.75 -10.86 6.23
C THR A 92 -5.61 -11.91 5.12
N ASP A 93 -6.56 -12.83 5.01
CA ASP A 93 -6.55 -13.87 3.98
C ASP A 93 -6.70 -13.24 2.59
N ILE A 94 -7.60 -12.26 2.45
CA ILE A 94 -7.82 -11.50 1.22
C ILE A 94 -6.53 -10.78 0.80
N THR A 95 -5.90 -10.04 1.71
CA THR A 95 -4.70 -9.26 1.39
C THR A 95 -3.50 -10.15 1.05
N VAL A 96 -3.33 -11.28 1.73
CA VAL A 96 -2.26 -12.25 1.44
C VAL A 96 -2.47 -12.94 0.09
N ALA A 97 -3.71 -13.23 -0.28
CA ALA A 97 -4.02 -13.84 -1.57
C ALA A 97 -3.84 -12.84 -2.72
N ILE A 98 -4.32 -11.60 -2.55
CA ILE A 98 -4.23 -10.55 -3.56
C ILE A 98 -2.76 -10.18 -3.87
N ASP A 99 -1.89 -10.06 -2.86
CA ASP A 99 -0.45 -9.75 -3.02
C ASP A 99 0.29 -10.73 -3.95
N LYS A 100 -0.31 -11.86 -4.24
CA LYS A 100 0.25 -12.87 -5.15
C LYS A 100 -0.32 -12.81 -6.57
N ILE A 101 -1.33 -11.97 -6.83
CA ILE A 101 -2.12 -12.00 -8.07
C ILE A 101 -1.26 -11.89 -9.33
N GLU A 102 -0.26 -11.02 -9.32
CA GLU A 102 0.68 -10.86 -10.43
C GLU A 102 1.53 -12.12 -10.71
N LYS A 103 1.79 -12.91 -9.67
CA LYS A 103 2.67 -14.09 -9.76
C LYS A 103 1.91 -15.35 -10.14
N VAL A 104 0.70 -15.53 -9.62
CA VAL A 104 -0.05 -16.78 -9.73
C VAL A 104 -1.33 -16.65 -10.56
N GLY A 105 -1.76 -15.42 -10.85
CA GLY A 105 -2.96 -15.11 -11.63
C GLY A 105 -4.26 -15.17 -10.81
N MET A 106 -5.31 -14.54 -11.35
CA MET A 106 -6.62 -14.38 -10.71
C MET A 106 -7.27 -15.72 -10.34
N GLU A 107 -7.19 -16.74 -11.20
CA GLU A 107 -7.83 -18.04 -10.95
C GLU A 107 -7.25 -18.71 -9.71
N CYS A 108 -5.93 -18.67 -9.55
CA CYS A 108 -5.24 -19.24 -8.40
C CYS A 108 -5.60 -18.52 -7.11
N VAL A 109 -5.70 -17.18 -7.16
CA VAL A 109 -6.14 -16.34 -6.03
C VAL A 109 -7.58 -16.67 -5.64
N CYS A 110 -8.49 -16.80 -6.59
CA CYS A 110 -9.87 -17.19 -6.32
C CYS A 110 -9.99 -18.56 -5.64
N ASN A 111 -9.18 -19.54 -6.08
CA ASN A 111 -9.14 -20.86 -5.46
C ASN A 111 -8.62 -20.79 -4.02
N GLU A 112 -7.53 -20.07 -3.79
CA GLU A 112 -6.99 -19.84 -2.43
C GLU A 112 -8.02 -19.17 -1.51
N LEU A 113 -8.71 -18.14 -2.00
CA LEU A 113 -9.76 -17.46 -1.22
C LEU A 113 -10.95 -18.38 -0.89
N THR A 114 -11.31 -19.27 -1.82
CA THR A 114 -12.34 -20.30 -1.55
C THR A 114 -11.89 -21.26 -0.45
N GLU A 115 -10.63 -21.71 -0.46
CA GLU A 115 -10.06 -22.55 0.59
C GLU A 115 -10.04 -21.84 1.95
N HIS A 116 -9.85 -20.52 1.96
CA HIS A 116 -9.94 -19.67 3.15
C HIS A 116 -11.37 -19.34 3.59
N GLY A 117 -12.38 -19.87 2.87
CA GLY A 117 -13.79 -19.83 3.26
C GLY A 117 -14.56 -18.62 2.75
N LEU A 118 -14.11 -17.95 1.69
CA LEU A 118 -14.93 -17.02 0.95
C LEU A 118 -15.90 -17.81 0.04
N ASP A 119 -17.13 -17.35 -0.04
CA ASP A 119 -18.11 -17.94 -0.94
C ASP A 119 -18.03 -17.39 -2.37
N CYS A 120 -18.72 -18.05 -3.30
CA CYS A 120 -18.68 -17.63 -4.71
C CYS A 120 -19.21 -16.21 -4.94
N GLU A 121 -20.20 -15.75 -4.14
CA GLU A 121 -20.77 -14.41 -4.28
C GLU A 121 -19.76 -13.34 -3.87
N GLN A 122 -19.03 -13.57 -2.78
CA GLN A 122 -17.96 -12.69 -2.28
C GLN A 122 -16.82 -12.57 -3.30
N ILE A 123 -16.42 -13.69 -3.89
CA ILE A 123 -15.37 -13.73 -4.93
C ILE A 123 -15.82 -13.00 -6.20
N GLU A 124 -17.05 -13.20 -6.64
CA GLU A 124 -17.58 -12.51 -7.83
C GLU A 124 -17.70 -10.98 -7.61
N LYS A 125 -17.94 -10.53 -6.38
CA LYS A 125 -17.87 -9.10 -6.02
C LYS A 125 -16.45 -8.56 -5.98
N LEU A 126 -15.48 -9.36 -5.58
CA LEU A 126 -14.07 -8.97 -5.47
C LEU A 126 -13.40 -8.79 -6.83
N LYS A 127 -13.62 -9.73 -7.77
CA LYS A 127 -12.96 -9.74 -9.09
C LYS A 127 -13.00 -8.39 -9.84
N PRO A 128 -14.14 -7.73 -10.03
CA PRO A 128 -14.20 -6.47 -10.75
C PRO A 128 -13.47 -5.34 -10.02
N ILE A 129 -13.30 -5.42 -8.71
CA ILE A 129 -12.58 -4.42 -7.92
C ILE A 129 -11.07 -4.53 -8.18
N LEU A 130 -10.56 -5.76 -8.29
CA LEU A 130 -9.15 -6.02 -8.58
C LEU A 130 -8.78 -5.76 -10.06
N CYS A 131 -9.79 -5.61 -10.92
CA CYS A 131 -9.61 -5.32 -12.35
C CYS A 131 -9.92 -3.86 -12.69
N ILE A 132 -9.95 -2.94 -11.72
CA ILE A 132 -10.16 -1.52 -11.99
C ILE A 132 -8.97 -0.98 -12.77
N GLU A 133 -9.23 -0.52 -14.00
CA GLU A 133 -8.24 0.04 -14.92
C GLU A 133 -8.54 1.51 -15.24
N GLY A 134 -7.62 2.19 -15.91
CA GLY A 134 -7.76 3.57 -16.34
C GLY A 134 -6.76 4.51 -15.63
N SER A 135 -6.98 5.81 -15.79
CA SER A 135 -6.21 6.84 -15.11
C SER A 135 -6.40 6.77 -13.58
N ILE A 136 -5.55 7.47 -12.84
CA ILE A 136 -5.69 7.60 -11.37
C ILE A 136 -7.09 8.11 -11.01
N ASP A 137 -7.59 9.12 -11.72
CA ASP A 137 -8.90 9.70 -11.48
C ASP A 137 -10.04 8.71 -11.76
N ASP A 138 -9.92 7.92 -12.85
CA ASP A 138 -10.90 6.87 -13.18
C ASP A 138 -10.92 5.79 -12.09
N ARG A 139 -9.74 5.37 -11.60
CA ARG A 139 -9.60 4.38 -10.54
C ARG A 139 -10.16 4.89 -9.21
N LEU A 140 -9.87 6.13 -8.82
CA LEU A 140 -10.44 6.77 -7.62
C LEU A 140 -11.97 6.87 -7.69
N GLU A 141 -12.51 7.26 -8.85
CA GLU A 141 -13.95 7.34 -9.05
C GLU A 141 -14.62 5.96 -8.98
N ALA A 142 -14.00 4.92 -9.58
CA ALA A 142 -14.47 3.55 -9.48
C ALA A 142 -14.45 3.06 -8.04
N LEU A 143 -13.37 3.31 -7.29
CA LEU A 143 -13.28 2.96 -5.87
C LEU A 143 -14.35 3.65 -5.03
N ARG A 144 -14.62 4.94 -5.27
CA ARG A 144 -15.73 5.66 -4.58
C ARG A 144 -17.07 5.00 -4.80
N ARG A 145 -17.35 4.55 -6.02
CA ARG A 145 -18.62 3.87 -6.32
C ARG A 145 -18.75 2.52 -5.62
N VAL A 146 -17.68 1.74 -5.67
CA VAL A 146 -17.65 0.40 -5.05
C VAL A 146 -17.71 0.49 -3.54
N LEU A 147 -16.96 1.43 -2.94
CA LEU A 147 -16.83 1.56 -1.50
C LEU A 147 -17.86 2.49 -0.86
N ALA A 148 -18.86 2.95 -1.60
CA ALA A 148 -19.86 3.93 -1.14
C ALA A 148 -20.59 3.53 0.16
N THR A 149 -20.68 2.24 0.46
CA THR A 149 -21.33 1.69 1.67
C THR A 149 -20.36 1.43 2.82
N SER A 150 -19.05 1.59 2.61
CA SER A 150 -18.00 1.42 3.62
C SER A 150 -17.44 2.79 4.03
N GLU A 151 -17.69 3.19 5.27
CA GLU A 151 -17.13 4.42 5.82
C GLU A 151 -15.59 4.35 5.88
N THR A 152 -15.05 3.20 6.27
CA THR A 152 -13.60 2.93 6.29
C THR A 152 -12.99 3.04 4.90
N GLY A 153 -13.61 2.40 3.91
CA GLY A 153 -13.15 2.43 2.52
C GLY A 153 -13.17 3.84 1.93
N MET A 154 -14.24 4.59 2.16
CA MET A 154 -14.35 5.99 1.70
C MET A 154 -13.30 6.90 2.35
N ALA A 155 -12.97 6.69 3.63
CA ALA A 155 -11.87 7.41 4.28
C ALA A 155 -10.53 7.11 3.63
N GLY A 156 -10.27 5.84 3.26
CA GLY A 156 -9.06 5.45 2.52
C GLY A 156 -8.95 6.09 1.15
N VAL A 157 -10.07 6.17 0.40
CA VAL A 157 -10.10 6.85 -0.91
C VAL A 157 -9.86 8.36 -0.76
N ALA A 158 -10.38 8.98 0.31
CA ALA A 158 -10.13 10.40 0.58
C ALA A 158 -8.65 10.66 0.90
N GLU A 159 -7.99 9.78 1.67
CA GLU A 159 -6.55 9.88 1.94
C GLU A 159 -5.71 9.72 0.66
N LEU A 160 -6.03 8.75 -0.20
CA LEU A 160 -5.36 8.61 -1.50
C LEU A 160 -5.53 9.85 -2.36
N GLN A 161 -6.73 10.42 -2.41
CA GLN A 161 -6.97 11.67 -3.15
C GLN A 161 -6.10 12.81 -2.62
N GLU A 162 -6.00 12.98 -1.29
CA GLU A 162 -5.19 14.04 -0.68
C GLU A 162 -3.70 13.88 -1.01
N VAL A 163 -3.19 12.63 -1.00
CA VAL A 163 -1.81 12.34 -1.40
C VAL A 163 -1.60 12.69 -2.88
N ILE A 164 -2.50 12.26 -3.77
CA ILE A 164 -2.41 12.55 -5.21
C ILE A 164 -2.50 14.05 -5.48
N ASP A 165 -3.40 14.76 -4.80
CA ASP A 165 -3.51 16.22 -4.92
C ASP A 165 -2.20 16.90 -4.48
N GLY A 166 -1.57 16.42 -3.41
CA GLY A 166 -0.26 16.88 -2.96
C GLY A 166 0.84 16.67 -4.01
N LEU A 167 0.86 15.52 -4.67
CA LEU A 167 1.81 15.21 -5.74
C LEU A 167 1.56 16.05 -7.00
N ASN A 168 0.33 16.46 -7.27
CA ASN A 168 -0.01 17.32 -8.41
C ASN A 168 0.52 18.77 -8.26
N ILE A 169 0.80 19.21 -7.02
CA ILE A 169 1.41 20.53 -6.77
C ILE A 169 2.87 20.56 -7.26
N VAL A 170 3.61 19.48 -6.99
CA VAL A 170 4.98 19.29 -7.47
C VAL A 170 5.07 17.89 -8.08
N PRO A 171 4.91 17.76 -9.40
CA PRO A 171 4.89 16.42 -10.03
C PRO A 171 6.20 15.67 -9.86
N LEU A 172 6.08 14.34 -9.65
CA LEU A 172 7.20 13.43 -9.66
C LEU A 172 7.72 13.21 -11.09
N ARG A 173 8.95 12.75 -11.21
CA ARG A 173 9.53 12.23 -12.48
C ARG A 173 9.07 10.79 -12.72
N ALA A 174 8.88 10.03 -11.64
CA ALA A 174 8.37 8.67 -11.67
C ALA A 174 6.88 8.67 -12.05
N GLU A 175 6.47 7.62 -12.73
CA GLU A 175 5.06 7.31 -12.94
C GLU A 175 4.45 6.82 -11.63
N VAL A 176 3.22 7.26 -11.34
CA VAL A 176 2.46 6.84 -10.15
C VAL A 176 1.23 6.10 -10.62
N GLU A 177 0.97 4.96 -10.01
CA GLU A 177 -0.21 4.13 -10.27
C GLU A 177 -0.96 3.83 -8.96
N LEU A 178 -2.28 3.78 -9.03
CA LEU A 178 -3.10 3.19 -7.95
C LEU A 178 -3.25 1.70 -8.23
N ASP A 179 -2.84 0.87 -7.28
CA ASP A 179 -2.84 -0.58 -7.40
C ASP A 179 -3.55 -1.23 -6.22
N THR A 180 -4.81 -1.60 -6.40
CA THR A 180 -5.64 -2.28 -5.39
C THR A 180 -5.16 -3.71 -5.09
N SER A 181 -4.19 -4.22 -5.84
CA SER A 181 -3.52 -5.49 -5.55
C SER A 181 -2.29 -5.34 -4.64
N LEU A 182 -1.82 -4.10 -4.43
CA LEU A 182 -0.72 -3.80 -3.52
C LEU A 182 -1.17 -3.99 -2.06
N ALA A 183 -1.10 -5.20 -1.58
CA ALA A 183 -1.51 -5.58 -0.24
C ALA A 183 -0.31 -6.06 0.57
N ARG A 184 0.10 -5.29 1.56
CA ARG A 184 1.07 -5.76 2.56
C ARG A 184 0.35 -6.63 3.58
N GLY A 185 0.68 -7.93 3.64
CA GLY A 185 0.00 -8.93 4.48
C GLY A 185 0.17 -8.77 6.00
N LEU A 186 0.76 -7.68 6.48
CA LEU A 186 0.96 -7.42 7.89
C LEU A 186 -0.05 -6.39 8.41
N ASN A 187 -0.61 -6.63 9.60
CA ASN A 187 -1.44 -5.65 10.34
C ASN A 187 -0.64 -4.43 10.82
N TYR A 188 0.46 -4.13 10.15
CA TYR A 188 1.38 -3.04 10.48
C TYR A 188 0.95 -1.72 9.82
N TYR A 189 0.43 -1.79 8.61
CA TYR A 189 0.00 -0.62 7.86
C TYR A 189 -1.42 -0.22 8.25
N THR A 190 -1.66 1.10 8.42
CA THR A 190 -2.96 1.66 8.80
C THR A 190 -3.50 2.69 7.79
N GLY A 191 -2.64 3.23 6.93
CA GLY A 191 -2.94 4.24 5.93
C GLY A 191 -2.39 3.87 4.55
N THR A 192 -1.76 4.84 3.89
CA THR A 192 -1.17 4.68 2.55
C THR A 192 -0.08 3.62 2.52
N ILE A 193 -0.07 2.83 1.47
CA ILE A 193 0.91 1.78 1.16
C ILE A 193 1.65 2.20 -0.11
N ILE A 194 2.96 2.08 -0.08
CA ILE A 194 3.88 2.41 -1.18
C ILE A 194 4.70 1.16 -1.53
#